data_e50b33e46b08331fedd8b3bf4a356144
#
_entry.id   e50b33e46b08331fedd8b3bf4a356144
#
_cell.length_a   1.000
_cell.length_b   1.000
_cell.length_c   1.000
_cell.angle_alpha   90.00
_cell.angle_beta   90.00
_cell.angle_gamma   90.00
#
_symmetry.space_group_name_H-M   'P 1'
#
loop_
_entity.id
_entity.type
_entity.pdbx_description
1 polymer ?
#
loop_
_entity_poly.entity_id
_entity_poly.type
_entity_poly.pdbx_seq_one_letter_code
_entity_poly.pdbx_strand_id
1 'polypeptide(L)'
;MAILDMKTNEISSFDRVSQEAQVPYSFTEVFMAQELTKANKDYQDALSKRGISDMNLVQIDPWPAGGIVHESIEKGHRALKTISFLKENELDNGYAKPINGVISHVDLTLKKVTHVEDYGVVPVPKAHARYDADSQSELREHPKKIDITQPDGPGFDIEGNQISWEGWQARISVHPDEGPV
;
A
#
# COMPACT_ATOMS: atom_id res chain seq x y z
N MET A 1 -20.16 12.06 8.85
CA MET A 1 -19.91 13.07 7.78
C MET A 1 -20.45 14.41 8.25
N ALA A 2 -19.69 15.49 8.07
CA ALA A 2 -20.14 16.84 8.40
C ALA A 2 -20.12 17.70 7.12
N ILE A 3 -21.14 18.53 6.93
CA ILE A 3 -21.18 19.56 5.87
C ILE A 3 -21.05 20.91 6.55
N LEU A 4 -19.97 21.62 6.24
CA LEU A 4 -19.68 22.96 6.75
C LEU A 4 -20.05 23.99 5.69
N ASP A 5 -20.88 24.96 6.03
CA ASP A 5 -21.12 26.13 5.19
C ASP A 5 -19.94 27.11 5.39
N MET A 6 -19.14 27.27 4.35
CA MET A 6 -17.95 28.11 4.37
C MET A 6 -18.25 29.62 4.40
N LYS A 7 -19.49 30.04 4.16
CA LYS A 7 -19.89 31.46 4.25
C LYS A 7 -20.29 31.84 5.67
N THR A 8 -20.98 30.94 6.36
CA THR A 8 -21.46 31.18 7.72
C THR A 8 -20.55 30.59 8.78
N ASN A 9 -19.63 29.69 8.42
CA ASN A 9 -18.81 28.86 9.31
C ASN A 9 -19.67 27.98 10.25
N GLU A 10 -20.84 27.59 9.81
CA GLU A 10 -21.76 26.74 10.56
C GLU A 10 -21.82 25.35 9.96
N ILE A 11 -22.01 24.33 10.81
CA ILE A 11 -22.26 22.97 10.36
C ILE A 11 -23.73 22.87 9.94
N SER A 12 -23.98 22.70 8.64
CA SER A 12 -25.31 22.56 8.07
C SER A 12 -25.90 21.15 8.25
N SER A 13 -25.06 20.11 8.31
CA SER A 13 -25.48 18.77 8.70
C SER A 13 -24.34 18.00 9.36
N PHE A 14 -24.69 17.06 10.23
CA PHE A 14 -23.77 16.14 10.87
C PHE A 14 -24.40 14.75 10.95
N ASP A 15 -23.92 13.84 10.10
CA ASP A 15 -24.43 12.47 10.05
C ASP A 15 -23.34 11.50 10.54
N ARG A 16 -23.70 10.65 11.50
CA ARG A 16 -22.81 9.57 11.92
C ARG A 16 -22.81 8.49 10.86
N VAL A 17 -21.66 8.24 10.29
CA VAL A 17 -21.47 7.17 9.31
C VAL A 17 -21.51 5.81 10.02
N SER A 18 -22.00 4.78 9.33
CA SER A 18 -21.99 3.41 9.87
C SER A 18 -20.57 2.98 10.23
N GLN A 19 -20.41 2.16 11.27
CA GLN A 19 -19.12 1.56 11.62
C GLN A 19 -18.57 0.62 10.52
N GLU A 20 -19.43 0.18 9.62
CA GLU A 20 -19.03 -0.63 8.46
C GLU A 20 -18.41 0.22 7.34
N ALA A 21 -18.67 1.52 7.32
CA ALA A 21 -18.06 2.45 6.38
C ALA A 21 -16.72 2.94 6.95
N GLN A 22 -15.64 2.47 6.39
CA GLN A 22 -14.30 2.80 6.83
C GLN A 22 -13.61 3.73 5.83
N VAL A 23 -12.85 4.69 6.36
CA VAL A 23 -12.00 5.56 5.55
C VAL A 23 -10.77 4.79 5.02
N PRO A 24 -10.08 5.28 3.99
CA PRO A 24 -8.80 4.73 3.54
C PRO A 24 -7.81 4.55 4.71
N TYR A 25 -6.88 3.62 4.57
CA TYR A 25 -5.86 3.38 5.59
C TYR A 25 -4.78 4.43 5.51
N SER A 26 -4.41 4.96 6.68
CA SER A 26 -3.28 5.89 6.81
C SER A 26 -1.95 5.14 6.79
N PHE A 27 -0.86 5.83 6.42
CA PHE A 27 0.49 5.27 6.52
C PHE A 27 0.85 4.82 7.94
N THR A 28 0.36 5.51 8.96
CA THR A 28 0.55 5.10 10.37
C THR A 28 -0.05 3.73 10.64
N GLU A 29 -1.24 3.43 10.10
CA GLU A 29 -1.89 2.12 10.25
C GLU A 29 -1.13 1.04 9.47
N VAL A 30 -0.64 1.36 8.27
CA VAL A 30 0.19 0.46 7.46
C VAL A 30 1.47 0.09 8.21
N PHE A 31 2.23 1.07 8.71
CA PHE A 31 3.43 0.81 9.50
C PHE A 31 3.14 0.05 10.79
N MET A 32 2.06 0.37 11.49
CA MET A 32 1.65 -0.37 12.67
C MET A 32 1.38 -1.85 12.35
N ALA A 33 0.72 -2.15 11.24
CA ALA A 33 0.45 -3.53 10.84
C ALA A 33 1.76 -4.29 10.53
N GLN A 34 2.74 -3.63 9.92
CA GLN A 34 4.07 -4.22 9.67
C GLN A 34 4.76 -4.59 10.99
N GLU A 35 4.82 -3.66 11.94
CA GLU A 35 5.48 -3.87 13.23
C GLU A 35 4.78 -4.96 14.06
N LEU A 36 3.45 -4.93 14.12
CA LEU A 36 2.67 -5.96 14.80
C LEU A 36 2.90 -7.35 14.20
N THR A 37 2.98 -7.44 12.88
CA THR A 37 3.24 -8.70 12.18
C THR A 37 4.65 -9.22 12.48
N LYS A 38 5.68 -8.37 12.37
CA LYS A 38 7.06 -8.74 12.67
C LYS A 38 7.26 -9.20 14.12
N ALA A 39 6.56 -8.57 15.07
CA ALA A 39 6.62 -8.90 16.47
C ALA A 39 5.82 -10.17 16.87
N ASN A 40 4.95 -10.65 15.99
CA ASN A 40 4.08 -11.79 16.30
C ASN A 40 4.84 -13.12 16.26
N LYS A 41 4.69 -13.91 17.34
CA LYS A 41 5.41 -15.17 17.51
C LYS A 41 5.00 -16.23 16.48
N ASP A 42 3.71 -16.38 16.21
CA ASP A 42 3.24 -17.40 15.27
C ASP A 42 3.71 -17.09 13.84
N TYR A 43 3.79 -15.80 13.49
CA TYR A 43 4.37 -15.35 12.23
C TYR A 43 5.85 -15.66 12.14
N GLN A 44 6.63 -15.35 13.18
CA GLN A 44 8.06 -15.67 13.24
C GLN A 44 8.30 -17.18 13.15
N ASP A 45 7.49 -17.99 13.81
CA ASP A 45 7.58 -19.45 13.77
C ASP A 45 7.26 -19.99 12.37
N ALA A 46 6.26 -19.40 11.68
CA ALA A 46 5.95 -19.74 10.29
C ALA A 46 7.12 -19.41 9.34
N LEU A 47 7.78 -18.28 9.54
CA LEU A 47 8.95 -17.89 8.76
C LEU A 47 10.16 -18.76 9.08
N SER A 48 10.38 -19.12 10.34
CA SER A 48 11.46 -19.99 10.78
C SER A 48 11.41 -21.37 10.10
N LYS A 49 10.22 -21.93 9.87
CA LYS A 49 10.02 -23.17 9.10
C LYS A 49 10.53 -23.04 7.65
N ARG A 50 10.61 -21.81 7.12
CA ARG A 50 11.12 -21.45 5.78
C ARG A 50 12.60 -21.06 5.80
N GLY A 51 13.27 -21.19 6.96
CA GLY A 51 14.68 -20.80 7.14
C GLY A 51 14.90 -19.29 7.25
N ILE A 52 13.85 -18.52 7.52
CA ILE A 52 13.90 -17.06 7.63
C ILE A 52 13.81 -16.70 9.11
N SER A 53 14.87 -16.08 9.66
CA SER A 53 14.94 -15.70 11.07
C SER A 53 15.18 -14.21 11.29
N ASP A 54 15.75 -13.50 10.31
CA ASP A 54 15.99 -12.06 10.42
C ASP A 54 14.79 -11.26 9.87
N MET A 55 14.02 -10.71 10.79
CA MET A 55 12.83 -9.91 10.45
C MET A 55 13.18 -8.56 9.79
N ASN A 56 14.43 -8.10 9.87
CA ASN A 56 14.85 -6.87 9.17
C ASN A 56 14.92 -7.08 7.65
N LEU A 57 15.18 -8.30 7.24
CA LEU A 57 15.19 -8.68 5.83
C LEU A 57 13.80 -9.03 5.27
N VAL A 58 12.77 -8.98 6.11
CA VAL A 58 11.39 -9.24 5.68
C VAL A 58 10.69 -7.92 5.39
N GLN A 59 10.34 -7.73 4.12
CA GLN A 59 9.42 -6.68 3.70
C GLN A 59 8.00 -7.18 3.85
N ILE A 60 7.16 -6.41 4.53
CA ILE A 60 5.74 -6.74 4.76
C ILE A 60 4.89 -5.71 4.03
N ASP A 61 3.92 -6.20 3.28
CA ASP A 61 2.93 -5.40 2.58
C ASP A 61 1.54 -5.61 3.22
N PRO A 62 1.06 -4.64 3.99
CA PRO A 62 -0.30 -4.64 4.49
C PRO A 62 -1.30 -4.28 3.39
N TRP A 63 -2.32 -5.11 3.26
CA TRP A 63 -3.38 -4.92 2.28
C TRP A 63 -4.74 -4.81 2.97
N PRO A 64 -5.64 -3.95 2.51
CA PRO A 64 -7.02 -3.93 2.99
C PRO A 64 -7.63 -5.34 2.90
N ALA A 65 -8.32 -5.75 3.96
CA ALA A 65 -9.02 -7.04 3.97
C ALA A 65 -10.20 -7.06 2.98
N GLY A 66 -10.64 -5.90 2.52
CA GLY A 66 -11.79 -5.74 1.63
C GLY A 66 -13.08 -6.21 2.31
N GLY A 67 -13.96 -6.86 1.55
CA GLY A 67 -15.18 -7.47 2.10
C GLY A 67 -14.97 -8.82 2.77
N ILE A 68 -13.75 -9.37 2.77
CA ILE A 68 -13.41 -10.68 3.30
C ILE A 68 -12.46 -10.50 4.49
N VAL A 69 -13.04 -10.27 5.65
CA VAL A 69 -12.33 -10.18 6.93
C VAL A 69 -12.32 -11.56 7.57
N HIS A 70 -11.17 -11.98 8.10
CA HIS A 70 -11.05 -13.27 8.79
C HIS A 70 -11.93 -13.29 10.05
N GLU A 71 -12.53 -14.44 10.36
CA GLU A 71 -13.46 -14.64 11.49
C GLU A 71 -12.88 -14.30 12.88
N SER A 72 -11.54 -14.28 12.99
CA SER A 72 -10.84 -13.87 14.22
C SER A 72 -10.92 -12.36 14.50
N ILE A 73 -11.41 -11.56 13.55
CA ILE A 73 -11.56 -10.12 13.69
C ILE A 73 -13.03 -9.77 13.81
N GLU A 74 -13.38 -9.03 14.85
CA GLU A 74 -14.76 -8.64 15.12
C GLU A 74 -15.30 -7.72 14.01
N LYS A 75 -16.59 -7.93 13.67
CA LYS A 75 -17.26 -7.11 12.65
C LYS A 75 -17.23 -5.63 13.03
N GLY A 76 -16.82 -4.79 12.08
CA GLY A 76 -16.68 -3.36 12.27
C GLY A 76 -15.29 -2.91 12.74
N HIS A 77 -14.42 -3.85 13.13
CA HIS A 77 -13.01 -3.52 13.40
C HIS A 77 -12.27 -3.21 12.10
N ARG A 78 -11.25 -2.36 12.19
CA ARG A 78 -10.34 -2.08 11.09
C ARG A 78 -9.35 -3.22 10.94
N ALA A 79 -9.26 -3.76 9.73
CA ALA A 79 -8.52 -4.98 9.47
C ALA A 79 -7.60 -4.84 8.26
N LEU A 80 -6.34 -5.23 8.42
CA LEU A 80 -5.40 -5.45 7.32
C LEU A 80 -4.98 -6.91 7.30
N LYS A 81 -4.69 -7.42 6.12
CA LYS A 81 -3.95 -8.68 5.93
C LYS A 81 -2.56 -8.36 5.40
N THR A 82 -1.56 -9.12 5.82
CA THR A 82 -0.18 -8.88 5.40
C THR A 82 0.34 -10.02 4.54
N ILE A 83 0.99 -9.66 3.45
CA ILE A 83 1.80 -10.55 2.63
C ILE A 83 3.27 -10.14 2.79
N SER A 84 4.17 -11.05 2.48
CA SER A 84 5.58 -10.86 2.85
C SER A 84 6.53 -11.24 1.72
N PHE A 85 7.68 -10.59 1.73
CA PHE A 85 8.74 -10.76 0.74
C PHE A 85 10.10 -10.80 1.44
N LEU A 86 11.02 -11.59 0.92
CA LEU A 86 12.37 -11.72 1.46
C LEU A 86 13.35 -10.81 0.72
N LYS A 87 14.15 -10.08 1.46
CA LYS A 87 15.32 -9.34 0.97
C LYS A 87 16.58 -10.06 1.44
N GLU A 88 17.65 -10.02 0.68
CA GLU A 88 18.98 -10.49 1.10
C GLU A 88 19.82 -9.35 1.69
N ASN A 89 19.50 -8.13 1.28
CA ASN A 89 20.10 -6.89 1.78
C ASN A 89 19.10 -5.71 1.63
N GLU A 90 19.45 -4.56 2.18
CA GLU A 90 18.58 -3.38 2.19
C GLU A 90 18.24 -2.83 0.80
N LEU A 91 19.13 -3.02 -0.18
CA LEU A 91 18.97 -2.51 -1.54
C LEU A 91 18.13 -3.43 -2.44
N ASP A 92 17.78 -4.62 -1.94
CA ASP A 92 16.96 -5.56 -2.70
C ASP A 92 15.52 -5.05 -2.87
N ASN A 93 14.97 -5.34 -4.04
CA ASN A 93 13.53 -5.26 -4.25
C ASN A 93 12.88 -6.54 -3.74
N GLY A 94 12.23 -6.48 -2.58
CA GLY A 94 11.59 -7.63 -1.96
C GLY A 94 10.55 -8.31 -2.86
N TYR A 95 9.87 -7.57 -3.73
CA TYR A 95 8.85 -8.11 -4.64
C TYR A 95 9.39 -9.20 -5.60
N ALA A 96 10.70 -9.30 -5.78
CA ALA A 96 11.30 -10.40 -6.54
C ALA A 96 11.24 -11.75 -5.80
N LYS A 97 11.05 -11.75 -4.48
CA LYS A 97 11.15 -12.94 -3.62
C LYS A 97 9.94 -13.07 -2.68
N PRO A 98 8.75 -13.38 -3.18
CA PRO A 98 7.58 -13.55 -2.34
C PRO A 98 7.74 -14.75 -1.39
N ILE A 99 7.33 -14.56 -0.15
CA ILE A 99 7.23 -15.61 0.87
C ILE A 99 5.80 -16.14 0.82
N ASN A 100 5.59 -17.17 0.01
CA ASN A 100 4.26 -17.72 -0.21
C ASN A 100 3.78 -18.58 0.97
N GLY A 101 2.45 -18.61 1.12
CA GLY A 101 1.78 -19.49 2.07
C GLY A 101 1.79 -18.99 3.51
N VAL A 102 2.09 -17.71 3.76
CA VAL A 102 1.93 -17.07 5.07
C VAL A 102 1.16 -15.77 4.91
N ILE A 103 0.05 -15.65 5.64
CA ILE A 103 -0.77 -14.44 5.68
C ILE A 103 -1.08 -14.13 7.15
N SER A 104 -0.86 -12.90 7.58
CA SER A 104 -1.29 -12.48 8.91
C SER A 104 -2.53 -11.58 8.82
N HIS A 105 -3.44 -11.77 9.76
CA HIS A 105 -4.64 -10.95 9.93
C HIS A 105 -4.44 -10.02 11.10
N VAL A 106 -4.41 -8.72 10.81
CA VAL A 106 -4.11 -7.67 11.78
C VAL A 106 -5.38 -6.90 12.11
N ASP A 107 -5.78 -6.95 13.37
CA ASP A 107 -6.81 -6.10 13.92
C ASP A 107 -6.19 -4.79 14.41
N LEU A 108 -6.40 -3.73 13.65
CA LEU A 108 -5.86 -2.40 13.97
C LEU A 108 -6.61 -1.73 15.13
N THR A 109 -7.89 -2.08 15.35
CA THR A 109 -8.67 -1.58 16.47
C THR A 109 -8.12 -2.11 17.79
N LEU A 110 -7.78 -3.40 17.84
CA LEU A 110 -7.16 -4.05 18.99
C LEU A 110 -5.63 -3.97 18.98
N LYS A 111 -5.03 -3.49 17.91
CA LYS A 111 -3.58 -3.38 17.71
C LYS A 111 -2.85 -4.70 17.92
N LYS A 112 -3.34 -5.76 17.29
CA LYS A 112 -2.72 -7.09 17.37
C LYS A 112 -2.92 -7.91 16.11
N VAL A 113 -2.04 -8.87 15.89
CA VAL A 113 -2.29 -9.97 14.96
C VAL A 113 -3.25 -10.95 15.64
N THR A 114 -4.36 -11.24 15.00
CA THR A 114 -5.40 -12.14 15.54
C THR A 114 -5.27 -13.56 15.02
N HIS A 115 -4.70 -13.71 13.83
CA HIS A 115 -4.50 -15.01 13.20
C HIS A 115 -3.35 -14.97 12.20
N VAL A 116 -2.64 -16.09 12.08
CA VAL A 116 -1.61 -16.33 11.07
C VAL A 116 -1.98 -17.61 10.32
N GLU A 117 -2.23 -17.48 9.04
CA GLU A 117 -2.40 -18.62 8.14
C GLU A 117 -1.01 -19.11 7.71
N ASP A 118 -0.76 -20.43 7.84
CA ASP A 118 0.44 -21.09 7.36
C ASP A 118 0.05 -22.31 6.51
N TYR A 119 0.06 -22.14 5.20
CA TYR A 119 -0.31 -23.18 4.23
C TYR A 119 0.84 -24.12 3.86
N GLY A 120 1.91 -24.12 4.64
CA GLY A 120 3.09 -24.95 4.40
C GLY A 120 4.21 -24.21 3.68
N VAL A 121 5.37 -24.88 3.62
CA VAL A 121 6.60 -24.30 3.10
C VAL A 121 6.63 -24.35 1.58
N VAL A 122 6.67 -23.17 0.97
CA VAL A 122 6.98 -22.99 -0.45
C VAL A 122 8.37 -22.37 -0.53
N PRO A 123 9.29 -22.90 -1.32
CA PRO A 123 10.62 -22.31 -1.47
C PRO A 123 10.56 -20.88 -2.00
N VAL A 124 11.30 -19.98 -1.36
CA VAL A 124 11.43 -18.60 -1.84
C VAL A 124 12.24 -18.62 -3.15
N PRO A 125 11.82 -17.84 -4.17
CA PRO A 125 12.55 -17.76 -5.43
C PRO A 125 14.00 -17.32 -5.25
N LYS A 126 14.92 -17.95 -6.00
CA LYS A 126 16.35 -17.59 -6.05
C LYS A 126 16.63 -16.51 -7.11
N ALA A 127 15.67 -15.64 -7.36
CA ALA A 127 15.81 -14.59 -8.36
C ALA A 127 16.77 -13.50 -7.87
N HIS A 128 17.45 -12.86 -8.82
CA HIS A 128 18.17 -11.63 -8.55
C HIS A 128 17.16 -10.52 -8.17
N ALA A 129 17.44 -9.84 -7.08
CA ALA A 129 16.48 -8.90 -6.49
C ALA A 129 16.93 -7.43 -6.56
N ARG A 130 18.10 -7.15 -7.11
CA ARG A 130 18.61 -5.80 -7.32
C ARG A 130 18.40 -5.38 -8.77
N TYR A 131 17.84 -4.18 -8.98
CA TYR A 131 17.52 -3.64 -10.29
C TYR A 131 18.17 -2.26 -10.54
N ASP A 132 19.02 -1.82 -9.62
CA ASP A 132 19.84 -0.62 -9.79
C ASP A 132 20.96 -0.85 -10.81
N ALA A 133 21.45 0.23 -11.42
CA ALA A 133 22.48 0.17 -12.47
C ALA A 133 23.76 -0.51 -12.00
N ASP A 134 24.17 -0.28 -10.75
CA ASP A 134 25.41 -0.82 -10.18
C ASP A 134 25.38 -2.33 -9.98
N SER A 135 24.18 -2.92 -9.93
CA SER A 135 23.97 -4.35 -9.78
C SER A 135 23.89 -5.11 -11.11
N GLN A 136 23.83 -4.40 -12.23
CA GLN A 136 23.72 -5.00 -13.56
C GLN A 136 25.11 -5.23 -14.16
N SER A 137 25.31 -6.37 -14.80
CA SER A 137 26.56 -6.67 -15.52
C SER A 137 26.70 -5.82 -16.78
N GLU A 138 25.60 -5.48 -17.39
CA GLU A 138 25.54 -4.68 -18.61
C GLU A 138 24.21 -3.92 -18.64
N LEU A 139 24.26 -2.64 -18.96
CA LEU A 139 23.06 -1.82 -19.17
C LEU A 139 22.72 -1.83 -20.67
N ARG A 140 21.42 -1.91 -20.94
CA ARG A 140 20.92 -1.78 -22.31
C ARG A 140 21.27 -0.39 -22.86
N GLU A 141 21.66 -0.33 -24.13
CA GLU A 141 21.79 0.95 -24.84
C GLU A 141 20.47 1.74 -24.77
N HIS A 142 20.60 3.03 -24.55
CA HIS A 142 19.44 3.90 -24.56
C HIS A 142 18.81 3.93 -25.97
N PRO A 143 17.47 3.85 -26.05
CA PRO A 143 16.77 4.06 -27.30
C PRO A 143 17.07 5.47 -27.83
N LYS A 144 16.93 5.68 -29.14
CA LYS A 144 17.02 7.02 -29.71
C LYS A 144 16.07 7.96 -29.01
N LYS A 145 16.51 9.19 -28.81
CA LYS A 145 15.71 10.24 -28.16
C LYS A 145 14.37 10.39 -28.88
N ILE A 146 13.31 10.44 -28.09
CA ILE A 146 11.96 10.76 -28.54
C ILE A 146 11.65 12.16 -28.02
N ASP A 147 11.35 13.08 -28.92
CA ASP A 147 10.88 14.41 -28.58
C ASP A 147 9.39 14.52 -28.91
N ILE A 148 8.57 14.85 -27.89
CA ILE A 148 7.15 15.16 -28.06
C ILE A 148 7.02 16.66 -27.85
N THR A 149 6.58 17.37 -28.88
CA THR A 149 6.48 18.82 -28.84
C THR A 149 5.10 19.29 -29.23
N GLN A 150 4.70 20.43 -28.70
CA GLN A 150 3.52 21.19 -29.10
C GLN A 150 4.00 22.57 -29.59
N PRO A 151 4.46 22.72 -30.84
CA PRO A 151 5.12 23.94 -31.33
C PRO A 151 4.26 25.19 -31.23
N ASP A 152 2.95 25.01 -31.39
CA ASP A 152 1.96 26.11 -31.35
C ASP A 152 1.37 26.32 -29.95
N GLY A 153 1.96 25.68 -28.93
CA GLY A 153 1.47 25.69 -27.56
C GLY A 153 0.54 24.52 -27.23
N PRO A 154 0.12 24.39 -25.96
CA PRO A 154 -0.76 23.32 -25.53
C PRO A 154 -2.15 23.50 -26.14
N GLY A 155 -2.77 22.39 -26.53
CA GLY A 155 -4.16 22.38 -27.02
C GLY A 155 -5.22 22.41 -25.90
N PHE A 156 -4.85 22.85 -24.70
CA PHE A 156 -5.71 22.96 -23.53
C PHE A 156 -5.42 24.27 -22.78
N ASP A 157 -6.39 24.77 -22.06
CA ASP A 157 -6.27 25.94 -21.21
C ASP A 157 -6.21 25.54 -19.74
N ILE A 158 -5.41 26.28 -18.95
CA ILE A 158 -5.32 26.12 -17.49
C ILE A 158 -5.69 27.43 -16.81
N GLU A 159 -6.71 27.39 -15.97
CA GLU A 159 -7.11 28.52 -15.11
C GLU A 159 -7.15 28.05 -13.65
N GLY A 160 -6.12 28.42 -12.87
CA GLY A 160 -5.95 27.90 -11.52
C GLY A 160 -5.82 26.39 -11.51
N ASN A 161 -6.79 25.71 -10.91
CA ASN A 161 -6.84 24.23 -10.84
C ASN A 161 -7.76 23.62 -11.90
N GLN A 162 -8.32 24.43 -12.81
CA GLN A 162 -9.19 23.94 -13.87
C GLN A 162 -8.40 23.76 -15.16
N ILE A 163 -8.60 22.63 -15.81
CA ILE A 163 -8.12 22.34 -17.15
C ILE A 163 -9.34 22.26 -18.07
N SER A 164 -9.30 22.98 -19.17
CA SER A 164 -10.29 22.91 -20.24
C SER A 164 -9.63 22.39 -21.52
N TRP A 165 -10.19 21.32 -22.08
CA TRP A 165 -9.70 20.71 -23.32
C TRP A 165 -10.86 20.21 -24.15
N GLU A 166 -10.99 20.73 -25.36
CA GLU A 166 -12.10 20.42 -26.24
C GLU A 166 -13.45 20.63 -25.51
N GLY A 167 -14.27 19.60 -25.42
CA GLY A 167 -15.53 19.61 -24.66
C GLY A 167 -15.39 19.19 -23.19
N TRP A 168 -14.16 19.00 -22.69
CA TRP A 168 -13.89 18.55 -21.33
C TRP A 168 -13.50 19.70 -20.41
N GLN A 169 -14.00 19.65 -19.18
CA GLN A 169 -13.51 20.48 -18.08
C GLN A 169 -13.22 19.57 -16.89
N ALA A 170 -12.00 19.67 -16.39
CA ALA A 170 -11.56 18.93 -15.21
C ALA A 170 -11.02 19.90 -14.18
N ARG A 171 -11.33 19.66 -12.91
CA ARG A 171 -10.71 20.36 -11.80
C ARG A 171 -9.79 19.40 -11.07
N ILE A 172 -8.54 19.78 -10.93
CA ILE A 172 -7.52 18.97 -10.27
C ILE A 172 -7.29 19.53 -8.87
N SER A 173 -7.33 18.65 -7.88
CA SER A 173 -6.86 18.94 -6.52
C SER A 173 -5.86 17.88 -6.10
N VAL A 174 -5.14 18.15 -5.01
CA VAL A 174 -4.23 17.16 -4.41
C VAL A 174 -4.71 16.87 -3.00
N HIS A 175 -5.07 15.62 -2.77
CA HIS A 175 -5.40 15.13 -1.45
C HIS A 175 -4.14 14.58 -0.79
N PRO A 176 -3.87 14.86 0.51
CA PRO A 176 -2.65 14.41 1.18
C PRO A 176 -2.43 12.91 1.16
N ASP A 177 -3.51 12.13 1.24
CA ASP A 177 -3.46 10.66 1.32
C ASP A 177 -3.72 9.97 -0.02
N GLU A 178 -4.49 10.61 -0.92
CA GLU A 178 -4.95 10.00 -2.19
C GLU A 178 -4.17 10.51 -3.40
N GLY A 179 -3.41 11.58 -3.25
CA GLY A 179 -2.70 12.24 -4.35
C GLY A 179 -3.62 13.09 -5.24
N PRO A 180 -3.33 13.21 -6.54
CA PRO A 180 -4.17 13.99 -7.47
C PRO A 180 -5.57 13.37 -7.62
N VAL A 181 -6.59 14.17 -7.43
CA VAL A 181 -8.01 13.81 -7.52
C VAL A 181 -8.78 14.84 -8.34
#